data_15e037ff1ee94a89af94879087f94e2e
#
_entry.id   15e037ff1ee94a89af94879087f94e2e
#
_cell.length_a   1.000
_cell.length_b   1.000
_cell.length_c   1.000
_cell.angle_alpha   90.00
_cell.angle_beta   90.00
_cell.angle_gamma   90.00
#
_symmetry.space_group_name_H-M   'P 1'
#
loop_
_entity.id
_entity.type
_entity.pdbx_description
1 polymer ?
#
loop_
_entity_poly.entity_id
_entity_poly.type
_entity_poly.pdbx_seq_one_letter_code
_entity_poly.pdbx_strand_id
1 'polypeptide(L)'
;MSSGLYNTHKIDFDTTLDLTRLKPYGDTMNDGKVQTSFTLPIKDDERGEEAARQIAKKMGLEEPNVAYHTALDKEFTFYVVYGSCVHSVNYEDIHVITVESDVMSMEDTNEYIKEHIGRKVVMVGASTGTDAHTVGIDAIMNRKGFAGHYGLERYEMIEAYNLGSQVPNEEFIKKALELHADVLLVSQTVTQKDVHIQNLTNLIELLEAEGLRDKFVVCCGGPRITHELAKELGFDAGFGAGK
;
A
#
# COMPACT_ATOMS: atom_id res chain seq x y z
N MET A 1 16.40 -11.46 43.86
CA MET A 1 16.75 -12.28 42.66
C MET A 1 15.46 -12.48 41.88
N SER A 2 15.28 -11.65 40.91
CA SER A 2 14.10 -11.72 40.00
C SER A 2 14.53 -12.49 38.77
N SER A 3 14.06 -13.73 38.63
CA SER A 3 14.25 -14.51 37.39
C SER A 3 13.27 -13.98 36.34
N GLY A 4 13.81 -13.25 35.39
CA GLY A 4 13.04 -12.73 34.25
C GLY A 4 12.44 -13.86 33.40
N LEU A 5 11.16 -13.75 33.10
CA LEU A 5 10.33 -14.69 32.35
C LEU A 5 10.61 -14.67 30.82
N TYR A 6 11.66 -14.01 30.37
CA TYR A 6 12.08 -14.00 28.96
C TYR A 6 13.48 -14.61 28.86
N ASN A 7 13.49 -15.94 28.67
CA ASN A 7 14.68 -16.63 28.20
C ASN A 7 14.80 -16.26 26.70
N THR A 8 15.53 -15.18 26.40
CA THR A 8 15.95 -14.91 25.03
C THR A 8 16.94 -16.00 24.66
N HIS A 9 16.44 -17.11 24.10
CA HIS A 9 17.33 -18.01 23.38
C HIS A 9 17.99 -17.15 22.30
N LYS A 10 19.30 -16.95 22.42
CA LYS A 10 20.09 -16.48 21.30
C LYS A 10 19.86 -17.50 20.21
N ILE A 11 19.16 -17.08 19.15
CA ILE A 11 19.05 -17.87 17.93
C ILE A 11 20.48 -17.96 17.42
N ASP A 12 21.03 -19.16 17.49
CA ASP A 12 22.36 -19.44 16.95
C ASP A 12 22.22 -19.45 15.42
N PHE A 13 22.59 -18.32 14.79
CA PHE A 13 22.51 -18.15 13.34
C PHE A 13 23.53 -18.98 12.57
N ASP A 14 24.30 -19.84 13.25
CA ASP A 14 25.37 -20.65 12.65
C ASP A 14 24.88 -22.00 12.09
N THR A 15 23.59 -22.28 12.10
CA THR A 15 22.99 -23.30 11.24
C THR A 15 22.74 -22.67 9.88
N THR A 16 23.49 -23.11 8.89
CA THR A 16 23.40 -22.66 7.49
C THR A 16 21.96 -22.68 7.00
N LEU A 17 21.32 -21.50 7.02
CA LEU A 17 19.99 -21.29 6.45
C LEU A 17 20.06 -21.48 4.93
N ASP A 18 19.35 -22.47 4.40
CA ASP A 18 19.24 -22.69 2.96
C ASP A 18 18.26 -21.68 2.35
N LEU A 19 18.79 -20.57 1.83
CA LEU A 19 18.01 -19.51 1.20
C LEU A 19 17.41 -19.93 -0.15
N THR A 20 17.90 -21.03 -0.74
CA THR A 20 17.33 -21.55 -2.01
C THR A 20 16.00 -22.30 -1.78
N ARG A 21 15.72 -22.67 -0.53
CA ARG A 21 14.51 -23.39 -0.12
C ARG A 21 13.91 -22.81 1.16
N LEU A 22 13.74 -21.49 1.18
CA LEU A 22 13.19 -20.77 2.32
C LEU A 22 11.77 -21.20 2.62
N LYS A 23 11.53 -21.62 3.85
CA LYS A 23 10.21 -21.98 4.41
C LYS A 23 9.90 -21.12 5.64
N PRO A 24 8.63 -21.04 6.07
CA PRO A 24 8.28 -20.43 7.34
C PRO A 24 9.06 -21.01 8.51
N TYR A 25 9.32 -20.18 9.49
CA TYR A 25 9.91 -20.55 10.78
C TYR A 25 8.79 -20.73 11.81
N GLY A 26 8.67 -21.90 12.39
CA GLY A 26 7.78 -22.19 13.49
C GLY A 26 8.57 -22.39 14.79
N ASP A 27 9.02 -23.62 15.01
CA ASP A 27 9.84 -23.96 16.19
C ASP A 27 11.34 -24.02 15.85
N THR A 28 11.66 -24.36 14.60
CA THR A 28 13.03 -24.48 14.09
C THR A 28 13.17 -23.89 12.69
N MET A 29 14.42 -23.64 12.24
CA MET A 29 14.69 -23.09 10.91
C MET A 29 14.14 -24.01 9.81
N ASN A 30 13.38 -23.41 8.88
CA ASN A 30 12.81 -24.09 7.71
C ASN A 30 11.92 -25.31 8.02
N ASP A 31 11.35 -25.40 9.22
CA ASP A 31 10.42 -26.47 9.58
C ASP A 31 9.06 -26.35 8.86
N GLY A 32 8.80 -25.18 8.30
CA GLY A 32 7.59 -24.88 7.53
C GLY A 32 6.32 -24.77 8.36
N LYS A 33 6.39 -24.83 9.68
CA LYS A 33 5.20 -24.74 10.53
C LYS A 33 4.53 -23.40 10.48
N VAL A 34 3.25 -23.40 10.20
CA VAL A 34 2.42 -22.18 10.06
C VAL A 34 1.08 -22.36 10.77
N GLN A 35 0.55 -21.23 11.19
CA GLN A 35 -0.85 -21.10 11.58
C GLN A 35 -1.58 -20.30 10.51
N THR A 36 -2.74 -20.78 10.07
CA THR A 36 -3.66 -20.04 9.21
C THR A 36 -5.03 -19.97 9.84
N SER A 37 -5.79 -18.94 9.52
CA SER A 37 -7.18 -18.83 9.96
C SER A 37 -8.06 -18.32 8.83
N PHE A 38 -9.28 -18.83 8.76
CA PHE A 38 -10.27 -18.44 7.77
C PHE A 38 -11.68 -18.75 8.24
N THR A 39 -12.66 -18.13 7.61
CA THR A 39 -14.07 -18.37 7.86
C THR A 39 -14.67 -19.11 6.67
N LEU A 40 -15.47 -20.12 6.94
CA LEU A 40 -16.23 -20.84 5.91
C LEU A 40 -17.72 -20.54 6.07
N PRO A 41 -18.46 -20.42 4.95
CA PRO A 41 -19.92 -20.22 4.97
C PRO A 41 -20.66 -21.54 5.20
N ILE A 42 -20.43 -22.17 6.35
CA ILE A 42 -20.99 -23.44 6.77
C ILE A 42 -21.23 -23.45 8.28
N LYS A 43 -22.13 -24.33 8.71
CA LYS A 43 -22.42 -24.55 10.13
C LYS A 43 -21.22 -25.17 10.85
N ASP A 44 -21.16 -24.91 12.14
CA ASP A 44 -20.18 -25.52 13.05
C ASP A 44 -20.57 -26.98 13.36
N ASP A 45 -19.97 -27.90 12.61
CA ASP A 45 -20.15 -29.34 12.77
C ASP A 45 -18.87 -30.11 12.34
N GLU A 46 -18.83 -31.41 12.54
CA GLU A 46 -17.70 -32.29 12.21
C GLU A 46 -17.35 -32.25 10.70
N ARG A 47 -18.34 -32.03 9.83
CA ARG A 47 -18.12 -31.91 8.37
C ARG A 47 -17.43 -30.60 8.03
N GLY A 48 -17.74 -29.54 8.78
CA GLY A 48 -17.10 -28.24 8.67
C GLY A 48 -15.62 -28.32 9.08
N GLU A 49 -15.30 -29.01 10.15
CA GLU A 49 -13.91 -29.26 10.56
C GLU A 49 -13.11 -29.99 9.49
N GLU A 50 -13.70 -31.08 8.92
CA GLU A 50 -13.06 -31.84 7.83
C GLU A 50 -12.89 -30.97 6.56
N ALA A 51 -13.87 -30.13 6.22
CA ALA A 51 -13.76 -29.20 5.10
C ALA A 51 -12.61 -28.20 5.32
N ALA A 52 -12.46 -27.64 6.52
CA ALA A 52 -11.36 -26.76 6.88
C ALA A 52 -9.99 -27.46 6.73
N ARG A 53 -9.89 -28.71 7.17
CA ARG A 53 -8.68 -29.54 7.04
C ARG A 53 -8.33 -29.78 5.56
N GLN A 54 -9.31 -30.11 4.74
CA GLN A 54 -9.09 -30.34 3.31
C GLN A 54 -8.70 -29.06 2.57
N ILE A 55 -9.27 -27.91 2.92
CA ILE A 55 -8.90 -26.61 2.34
C ILE A 55 -7.45 -26.29 2.70
N ALA A 56 -7.07 -26.41 3.96
CA ALA A 56 -5.69 -26.19 4.40
C ALA A 56 -4.70 -27.11 3.66
N LYS A 57 -5.07 -28.39 3.44
CA LYS A 57 -4.26 -29.31 2.64
C LYS A 57 -4.12 -28.84 1.18
N LYS A 58 -5.18 -28.31 0.57
CA LYS A 58 -5.14 -27.75 -0.79
C LYS A 58 -4.33 -26.46 -0.86
N MET A 59 -4.24 -25.71 0.25
CA MET A 59 -3.36 -24.54 0.37
C MET A 59 -1.87 -24.92 0.51
N GLY A 60 -1.55 -26.22 0.57
CA GLY A 60 -0.18 -26.72 0.68
C GLY A 60 0.29 -26.89 2.12
N LEU A 61 -0.62 -27.16 3.06
CA LEU A 61 -0.25 -27.60 4.41
C LEU A 61 -0.28 -29.12 4.48
N GLU A 62 0.83 -29.72 4.91
CA GLU A 62 0.89 -31.12 5.31
C GLU A 62 0.40 -31.27 6.74
N GLU A 63 -0.25 -32.41 7.02
CA GLU A 63 -0.79 -32.77 8.34
C GLU A 63 -1.59 -31.64 9.00
N PRO A 64 -2.55 -31.00 8.27
CA PRO A 64 -3.31 -29.90 8.83
C PRO A 64 -4.15 -30.35 10.01
N ASN A 65 -4.03 -29.64 11.12
CA ASN A 65 -4.79 -29.87 12.35
C ASN A 65 -5.65 -28.64 12.67
N VAL A 66 -6.95 -28.82 12.80
CA VAL A 66 -7.86 -27.78 13.27
C VAL A 66 -7.71 -27.67 14.79
N ALA A 67 -7.04 -26.63 15.24
CA ALA A 67 -6.76 -26.42 16.67
C ALA A 67 -7.89 -25.69 17.39
N TYR A 68 -8.67 -24.89 16.64
CA TYR A 68 -9.80 -24.16 17.19
C TYR A 68 -10.82 -23.86 16.08
N HIS A 69 -12.10 -23.94 16.43
CA HIS A 69 -13.20 -23.45 15.60
C HIS A 69 -14.31 -22.86 16.47
N THR A 70 -15.10 -21.98 15.91
CA THR A 70 -16.26 -21.39 16.57
C THR A 70 -17.25 -20.87 15.56
N ALA A 71 -18.54 -21.12 15.79
CA ALA A 71 -19.60 -20.49 15.03
C ALA A 71 -19.59 -18.98 15.25
N LEU A 72 -19.57 -18.21 14.16
CA LEU A 72 -19.78 -16.75 14.20
C LEU A 72 -21.28 -16.42 14.19
N ASP A 73 -22.03 -17.24 13.43
CA ASP A 73 -23.50 -17.23 13.39
C ASP A 73 -24.03 -18.63 12.97
N LYS A 74 -25.25 -18.69 12.48
CA LYS A 74 -25.89 -19.96 12.07
C LYS A 74 -25.29 -20.56 10.79
N GLU A 75 -24.60 -19.78 9.98
CA GLU A 75 -24.16 -20.15 8.64
C GLU A 75 -22.66 -19.93 8.42
N PHE A 76 -21.95 -19.34 9.37
CA PHE A 76 -20.52 -19.06 9.26
C PHE A 76 -19.74 -19.57 10.46
N THR A 77 -18.67 -20.31 10.19
CA THR A 77 -17.74 -20.83 11.21
C THR A 77 -16.32 -20.39 10.94
N PHE A 78 -15.66 -19.88 11.97
CA PHE A 78 -14.25 -19.50 11.98
C PHE A 78 -13.39 -20.69 12.38
N TYR A 79 -12.27 -20.90 11.68
CA TYR A 79 -11.32 -21.98 11.92
C TYR A 79 -9.91 -21.44 12.09
N VAL A 80 -9.14 -22.06 12.99
CA VAL A 80 -7.70 -21.89 13.13
C VAL A 80 -7.04 -23.24 12.87
N VAL A 81 -6.16 -23.29 11.87
CA VAL A 81 -5.52 -24.51 11.41
C VAL A 81 -4.01 -24.38 11.47
N TYR A 82 -3.36 -25.38 12.03
CA TYR A 82 -1.89 -25.53 12.03
C TYR A 82 -1.50 -26.61 11.04
N GLY A 83 -0.32 -26.46 10.43
CA GLY A 83 0.25 -27.45 9.53
C GLY A 83 1.65 -27.06 9.09
N SER A 84 2.29 -27.94 8.32
CA SER A 84 3.61 -27.67 7.74
C SER A 84 3.47 -27.26 6.27
N CYS A 85 3.97 -26.08 5.91
CA CYS A 85 3.96 -25.59 4.51
C CYS A 85 4.89 -26.45 3.65
N VAL A 86 4.34 -27.07 2.59
CA VAL A 86 5.14 -27.85 1.63
C VAL A 86 5.94 -26.98 0.68
N HIS A 87 5.47 -25.74 0.46
CA HIS A 87 6.07 -24.82 -0.48
C HIS A 87 7.31 -24.15 0.11
N SER A 88 8.28 -23.89 -0.73
CA SER A 88 9.46 -23.11 -0.42
C SER A 88 9.68 -22.06 -1.51
N VAL A 89 10.39 -21.00 -1.15
CA VAL A 89 10.76 -19.94 -2.08
C VAL A 89 12.28 -19.91 -2.18
N ASN A 90 12.80 -19.78 -3.39
CA ASN A 90 14.21 -19.45 -3.57
C ASN A 90 14.37 -17.95 -3.36
N TYR A 91 14.89 -17.57 -2.19
CA TYR A 91 15.07 -16.16 -1.83
C TYR A 91 16.17 -15.48 -2.66
N GLU A 92 17.16 -16.25 -3.12
CA GLU A 92 18.26 -15.74 -3.94
C GLU A 92 17.81 -15.34 -5.35
N ASP A 93 16.72 -15.93 -5.85
CA ASP A 93 16.15 -15.61 -7.16
C ASP A 93 15.14 -14.46 -7.10
N ILE A 94 14.83 -13.92 -5.90
CA ILE A 94 13.91 -12.82 -5.76
C ILE A 94 14.60 -11.51 -6.11
N HIS A 95 14.31 -10.99 -7.28
CA HIS A 95 14.74 -9.67 -7.70
C HIS A 95 13.63 -8.65 -7.42
N VAL A 96 13.82 -7.83 -6.39
CA VAL A 96 12.99 -6.66 -6.16
C VAL A 96 13.64 -5.50 -6.90
N ILE A 97 12.93 -4.91 -7.85
CA ILE A 97 13.37 -3.66 -8.47
C ILE A 97 13.20 -2.58 -7.39
N THR A 98 14.24 -2.38 -6.60
CA THR A 98 14.37 -1.20 -5.77
C THR A 98 14.79 -0.06 -6.69
N VAL A 99 13.88 0.84 -6.97
CA VAL A 99 14.27 2.15 -7.47
C VAL A 99 14.97 2.83 -6.30
N GLU A 100 16.31 2.79 -6.28
CA GLU A 100 17.08 3.73 -5.48
C GLU A 100 16.81 5.12 -6.08
N SER A 101 15.71 5.74 -5.66
CA SER A 101 15.55 7.16 -5.84
C SER A 101 16.45 7.79 -4.79
N ASP A 102 17.47 8.52 -5.19
CA ASP A 102 18.11 9.50 -4.35
C ASP A 102 17.02 10.51 -3.96
N VAL A 103 16.34 10.22 -2.85
CA VAL A 103 15.30 11.11 -2.33
C VAL A 103 16.05 12.32 -1.77
N MET A 104 15.94 13.43 -2.48
CA MET A 104 16.52 14.69 -2.05
C MET A 104 15.94 15.09 -0.68
N SER A 105 16.77 15.63 0.18
CA SER A 105 16.29 16.27 1.41
C SER A 105 15.36 17.45 1.10
N MET A 106 14.63 17.93 2.08
CA MET A 106 13.78 19.12 1.92
C MET A 106 14.63 20.34 1.54
N GLU A 107 15.80 20.47 2.15
CA GLU A 107 16.75 21.54 1.89
C GLU A 107 17.27 21.46 0.47
N ASP A 108 17.74 20.29 0.03
CA ASP A 108 18.25 20.07 -1.32
C ASP A 108 17.16 20.29 -2.38
N THR A 109 15.91 19.86 -2.08
CA THR A 109 14.77 20.10 -2.97
C THR A 109 14.47 21.60 -3.12
N ASN A 110 14.48 22.36 -2.04
CA ASN A 110 14.29 23.80 -2.09
C ASN A 110 15.40 24.49 -2.91
N GLU A 111 16.65 24.07 -2.71
CA GLU A 111 17.79 24.63 -3.44
C GLU A 111 17.70 24.28 -4.93
N TYR A 112 17.38 23.02 -5.27
CA TYR A 112 17.18 22.59 -6.64
C TYR A 112 16.08 23.39 -7.35
N ILE A 113 14.91 23.60 -6.71
CA ILE A 113 13.82 24.40 -7.29
C ILE A 113 14.26 25.83 -7.51
N LYS A 114 14.99 26.41 -6.56
CA LYS A 114 15.48 27.77 -6.63
C LYS A 114 16.48 27.97 -7.78
N GLU A 115 17.41 27.02 -7.96
CA GLU A 115 18.45 27.09 -8.99
C GLU A 115 17.94 26.78 -10.40
N HIS A 116 17.06 25.77 -10.54
CA HIS A 116 16.66 25.26 -11.86
C HIS A 116 15.31 25.79 -12.35
N ILE A 117 14.39 26.13 -11.44
CA ILE A 117 13.06 26.64 -11.77
C ILE A 117 12.97 28.16 -11.53
N GLY A 118 13.68 28.68 -10.52
CA GLY A 118 13.79 30.11 -10.23
C GLY A 118 12.52 30.76 -9.64
N ARG A 119 11.48 29.97 -9.35
CA ARG A 119 10.23 30.39 -8.71
C ARG A 119 9.65 29.25 -7.85
N LYS A 120 8.68 29.59 -7.03
CA LYS A 120 7.93 28.54 -6.29
C LYS A 120 7.16 27.65 -7.26
N VAL A 121 7.13 26.35 -6.94
CA VAL A 121 6.29 25.36 -7.62
C VAL A 121 4.95 25.31 -6.90
N VAL A 122 3.87 25.45 -7.64
CA VAL A 122 2.51 25.41 -7.10
C VAL A 122 1.96 23.99 -7.24
N MET A 123 1.62 23.38 -6.11
CA MET A 123 1.09 22.02 -6.05
C MET A 123 -0.31 22.03 -5.46
N VAL A 124 -1.26 21.41 -6.16
CA VAL A 124 -2.64 21.28 -5.71
C VAL A 124 -2.96 19.81 -5.50
N GLY A 125 -3.46 19.45 -4.32
CA GLY A 125 -3.76 18.08 -3.96
C GLY A 125 -5.20 17.90 -3.50
N ALA A 126 -5.80 16.73 -3.82
CA ALA A 126 -7.13 16.35 -3.38
C ALA A 126 -7.33 14.83 -3.38
N SER A 127 -8.27 14.36 -2.58
CA SER A 127 -8.95 13.08 -2.82
C SER A 127 -10.18 13.35 -3.68
N THR A 128 -10.13 12.92 -4.95
CA THR A 128 -11.12 13.33 -5.95
C THR A 128 -12.30 12.35 -6.07
N GLY A 129 -13.38 12.81 -6.70
CA GLY A 129 -14.61 12.04 -6.91
C GLY A 129 -15.36 11.80 -5.62
N THR A 130 -15.73 10.55 -5.34
CA THR A 130 -16.48 10.16 -4.14
C THR A 130 -15.58 9.72 -2.98
N ASP A 131 -14.28 9.81 -3.11
CA ASP A 131 -13.34 9.39 -2.07
C ASP A 131 -13.31 10.39 -0.91
N ALA A 132 -13.80 9.95 0.25
CA ALA A 132 -13.86 10.75 1.47
C ALA A 132 -12.60 10.67 2.35
N HIS A 133 -11.60 9.87 1.95
CA HIS A 133 -10.39 9.66 2.74
C HIS A 133 -9.39 10.80 2.54
N THR A 134 -9.02 11.49 3.62
CA THR A 134 -8.04 12.59 3.58
C THR A 134 -6.66 12.18 4.03
N VAL A 135 -6.52 11.07 4.77
CA VAL A 135 -5.26 10.69 5.44
C VAL A 135 -4.06 10.67 4.48
N GLY A 136 -4.24 10.12 3.27
CA GLY A 136 -3.17 10.05 2.27
C GLY A 136 -2.76 11.43 1.77
N ILE A 137 -3.72 12.24 1.35
CA ILE A 137 -3.42 13.59 0.83
C ILE A 137 -2.93 14.52 1.94
N ASP A 138 -3.46 14.40 3.16
CA ASP A 138 -3.02 15.17 4.31
C ASP A 138 -1.57 14.83 4.70
N ALA A 139 -1.19 13.57 4.61
CA ALA A 139 0.18 13.11 4.91
C ALA A 139 1.22 13.74 3.94
N ILE A 140 0.83 13.96 2.69
CA ILE A 140 1.70 14.55 1.66
C ILE A 140 1.68 16.07 1.74
N MET A 141 0.52 16.69 1.87
CA MET A 141 0.34 18.12 1.75
C MET A 141 0.63 18.87 3.05
N ASN A 142 0.07 18.39 4.18
CA ASN A 142 0.06 19.12 5.43
C ASN A 142 1.45 19.21 6.07
N ARG A 143 1.76 20.35 6.65
CA ARG A 143 3.04 20.70 7.26
C ARG A 143 3.65 19.65 8.18
N LYS A 144 2.81 18.85 8.88
CA LYS A 144 3.23 17.78 9.78
C LYS A 144 3.91 16.63 9.04
N GLY A 145 3.42 16.29 7.85
CA GLY A 145 3.87 15.12 7.10
C GLY A 145 3.54 13.78 7.77
N PHE A 146 4.28 12.74 7.41
CA PHE A 146 4.09 11.37 7.91
C PHE A 146 5.44 10.63 8.00
N ALA A 147 5.56 9.71 8.96
CA ALA A 147 6.71 8.80 9.14
C ALA A 147 8.10 9.49 9.14
N GLY A 148 8.19 10.68 9.72
CA GLY A 148 9.44 11.45 9.79
C GLY A 148 9.73 12.32 8.58
N HIS A 149 8.89 12.27 7.54
CA HIS A 149 8.98 13.15 6.37
C HIS A 149 8.02 14.32 6.51
N TYR A 150 8.50 15.51 6.19
CA TYR A 150 7.67 16.72 6.23
C TYR A 150 6.74 16.79 5.02
N GLY A 151 5.53 17.35 5.23
CA GLY A 151 4.62 17.60 4.12
C GLY A 151 5.00 18.84 3.32
N LEU A 152 4.45 18.94 2.11
CA LEU A 152 4.82 19.93 1.10
C LEU A 152 4.63 21.40 1.57
N GLU A 153 3.66 21.67 2.44
CA GLU A 153 3.47 23.01 3.03
C GLU A 153 4.69 23.53 3.83
N ARG A 154 5.64 22.65 4.15
CA ARG A 154 6.85 23.04 4.88
C ARG A 154 8.00 23.47 3.97
N TYR A 155 7.92 23.11 2.70
CA TYR A 155 8.96 23.43 1.73
C TYR A 155 8.87 24.91 1.34
N GLU A 156 9.99 25.62 1.46
CA GLU A 156 10.04 27.07 1.20
C GLU A 156 9.74 27.41 -0.26
N MET A 157 10.19 26.53 -1.18
CA MET A 157 10.05 26.73 -2.62
C MET A 157 8.82 26.00 -3.20
N ILE A 158 7.92 25.51 -2.35
CA ILE A 158 6.65 24.92 -2.77
C ILE A 158 5.50 25.74 -2.18
N GLU A 159 4.49 25.95 -2.99
CA GLU A 159 3.20 26.51 -2.58
C GLU A 159 2.15 25.42 -2.70
N ALA A 160 1.75 24.85 -1.57
CA ALA A 160 0.92 23.66 -1.51
C ALA A 160 -0.51 24.02 -1.11
N TYR A 161 -1.49 23.53 -1.89
CA TYR A 161 -2.92 23.71 -1.64
C TYR A 161 -3.62 22.36 -1.50
N ASN A 162 -4.07 22.06 -0.30
CA ASN A 162 -4.85 20.85 -0.01
C ASN A 162 -6.35 21.17 -0.09
N LEU A 163 -7.04 20.60 -1.07
CA LEU A 163 -8.48 20.81 -1.26
C LEU A 163 -9.34 19.80 -0.46
N GLY A 164 -8.70 18.85 0.25
CA GLY A 164 -9.40 17.85 1.05
C GLY A 164 -9.94 16.67 0.24
N SER A 165 -11.15 16.22 0.57
CA SER A 165 -11.76 15.02 -0.02
C SER A 165 -13.07 15.32 -0.74
N GLN A 166 -13.52 14.34 -1.52
CA GLN A 166 -14.74 14.38 -2.31
C GLN A 166 -14.82 15.57 -3.28
N VAL A 167 -13.65 15.95 -3.83
CA VAL A 167 -13.56 17.05 -4.78
C VAL A 167 -13.90 16.52 -6.19
N PRO A 168 -14.93 17.04 -6.85
CA PRO A 168 -15.22 16.68 -8.24
C PRO A 168 -14.02 17.00 -9.16
N ASN A 169 -13.77 16.15 -10.16
CA ASN A 169 -12.64 16.34 -11.07
C ASN A 169 -12.67 17.70 -11.77
N GLU A 170 -13.84 18.16 -12.19
CA GLU A 170 -14.02 19.47 -12.83
C GLU A 170 -13.66 20.62 -11.89
N GLU A 171 -14.05 20.52 -10.62
CA GLU A 171 -13.71 21.54 -9.62
C GLU A 171 -12.22 21.51 -9.29
N PHE A 172 -11.62 20.31 -9.23
CA PHE A 172 -10.19 20.14 -9.02
C PHE A 172 -9.37 20.82 -10.14
N ILE A 173 -9.74 20.58 -11.40
CA ILE A 173 -9.11 21.23 -12.57
C ILE A 173 -9.30 22.74 -12.53
N LYS A 174 -10.53 23.20 -12.25
CA LYS A 174 -10.81 24.64 -12.15
C LYS A 174 -9.96 25.31 -11.08
N LYS A 175 -9.84 24.71 -9.89
CA LYS A 175 -9.00 25.24 -8.81
C LYS A 175 -7.51 25.23 -9.18
N ALA A 176 -7.05 24.20 -9.86
CA ALA A 176 -5.69 24.12 -10.36
C ALA A 176 -5.37 25.26 -11.35
N LEU A 177 -6.30 25.61 -12.20
CA LEU A 177 -6.17 26.75 -13.12
C LEU A 177 -6.19 28.11 -12.40
N GLU A 178 -7.12 28.28 -11.45
CA GLU A 178 -7.22 29.51 -10.63
C GLU A 178 -5.94 29.78 -9.83
N LEU A 179 -5.32 28.72 -9.32
CA LEU A 179 -4.10 28.78 -8.51
C LEU A 179 -2.80 28.76 -9.34
N HIS A 180 -2.92 28.66 -10.66
CA HIS A 180 -1.78 28.50 -11.56
C HIS A 180 -0.89 27.32 -11.18
N ALA A 181 -1.49 26.17 -10.89
CA ALA A 181 -0.78 24.95 -10.49
C ALA A 181 0.22 24.48 -11.55
N ASP A 182 1.33 23.94 -11.09
CA ASP A 182 2.30 23.21 -11.88
C ASP A 182 2.09 21.69 -11.74
N VAL A 183 1.66 21.24 -10.54
CA VAL A 183 1.55 19.84 -10.18
C VAL A 183 0.19 19.54 -9.57
N LEU A 184 -0.43 18.47 -10.03
CA LEU A 184 -1.67 17.91 -9.48
C LEU A 184 -1.39 16.59 -8.75
N LEU A 185 -1.80 16.51 -7.49
CA LEU A 185 -1.62 15.34 -6.65
C LEU A 185 -2.99 14.74 -6.29
N VAL A 186 -3.25 13.51 -6.73
CA VAL A 186 -4.54 12.85 -6.55
C VAL A 186 -4.40 11.64 -5.63
N SER A 187 -5.15 11.64 -4.54
CA SER A 187 -5.24 10.49 -3.64
C SER A 187 -6.51 9.67 -3.92
N GLN A 188 -6.37 8.34 -4.02
CA GLN A 188 -7.49 7.43 -4.22
C GLN A 188 -7.35 6.21 -3.31
N THR A 189 -8.22 6.12 -2.32
CA THR A 189 -8.23 5.02 -1.33
C THR A 189 -9.36 4.03 -1.59
N VAL A 190 -10.53 4.51 -2.05
CA VAL A 190 -11.70 3.66 -2.33
C VAL A 190 -11.47 2.89 -3.62
N THR A 191 -11.40 1.55 -3.51
CA THR A 191 -11.09 0.66 -4.64
C THR A 191 -12.22 -0.32 -4.96
N GLN A 192 -13.37 -0.22 -4.28
CA GLN A 192 -14.51 -1.09 -4.53
C GLN A 192 -15.04 -0.88 -5.96
N LYS A 193 -15.29 -1.99 -6.66
CA LYS A 193 -15.82 -1.97 -8.05
C LYS A 193 -15.01 -1.10 -9.01
N ASP A 194 -13.70 -0.98 -8.77
CA ASP A 194 -12.76 -0.20 -9.59
C ASP A 194 -13.12 1.29 -9.73
N VAL A 195 -13.84 1.85 -8.75
CA VAL A 195 -14.23 3.27 -8.74
C VAL A 195 -13.02 4.20 -8.86
N HIS A 196 -11.89 3.84 -8.24
CA HIS A 196 -10.65 4.59 -8.34
C HIS A 196 -10.14 4.68 -9.78
N ILE A 197 -10.18 3.58 -10.54
CA ILE A 197 -9.75 3.57 -11.96
C ILE A 197 -10.67 4.47 -12.77
N GLN A 198 -11.99 4.32 -12.62
CA GLN A 198 -12.97 5.14 -13.33
C GLN A 198 -12.77 6.63 -13.05
N ASN A 199 -12.56 7.00 -11.77
CA ASN A 199 -12.36 8.39 -11.39
C ASN A 199 -11.04 8.97 -11.92
N LEU A 200 -9.95 8.20 -11.86
CA LEU A 200 -8.65 8.60 -12.39
C LEU A 200 -8.67 8.73 -13.92
N THR A 201 -9.30 7.77 -14.62
CA THR A 201 -9.49 7.84 -16.07
C THR A 201 -10.27 9.08 -16.47
N ASN A 202 -11.41 9.34 -15.78
CA ASN A 202 -12.22 10.54 -16.04
C ASN A 202 -11.43 11.84 -15.85
N LEU A 203 -10.57 11.93 -14.84
CA LEU A 203 -9.73 13.11 -14.64
C LEU A 203 -8.80 13.36 -15.83
N ILE A 204 -8.13 12.31 -16.30
CA ILE A 204 -7.22 12.44 -17.45
C ILE A 204 -7.99 12.77 -18.72
N GLU A 205 -9.12 12.11 -18.99
CA GLU A 205 -9.99 12.42 -20.13
C GLU A 205 -10.47 13.88 -20.14
N LEU A 206 -10.83 14.43 -18.98
CA LEU A 206 -11.20 15.84 -18.84
C LEU A 206 -10.02 16.77 -19.16
N LEU A 207 -8.82 16.45 -18.64
CA LEU A 207 -7.62 17.24 -18.93
C LEU A 207 -7.26 17.20 -20.42
N GLU A 208 -7.40 16.05 -21.06
CA GLU A 208 -7.16 15.89 -22.51
C GLU A 208 -8.21 16.62 -23.34
N ALA A 209 -9.49 16.48 -23.01
CA ALA A 209 -10.59 17.12 -23.72
C ALA A 209 -10.49 18.65 -23.70
N GLU A 210 -9.97 19.21 -22.64
CA GLU A 210 -9.75 20.66 -22.50
C GLU A 210 -8.36 21.14 -23.00
N GLY A 211 -7.52 20.19 -23.48
CA GLY A 211 -6.15 20.49 -23.94
C GLY A 211 -5.22 20.94 -22.80
N LEU A 212 -5.49 20.47 -21.59
CA LEU A 212 -4.76 20.86 -20.37
C LEU A 212 -3.80 19.78 -19.86
N ARG A 213 -3.83 18.55 -20.45
CA ARG A 213 -3.02 17.45 -19.91
C ARG A 213 -1.52 17.77 -19.82
N ASP A 214 -0.97 18.42 -20.84
CA ASP A 214 0.45 18.76 -20.92
C ASP A 214 0.81 20.03 -20.09
N LYS A 215 -0.19 20.68 -19.53
CA LYS A 215 0.02 21.87 -18.71
C LYS A 215 0.50 21.54 -17.29
N PHE A 216 0.16 20.35 -16.79
CA PHE A 216 0.42 19.94 -15.44
C PHE A 216 1.27 18.66 -15.38
N VAL A 217 2.11 18.54 -14.37
CA VAL A 217 2.59 17.25 -13.90
C VAL A 217 1.50 16.62 -13.03
N VAL A 218 0.99 15.47 -13.42
CA VAL A 218 -0.16 14.83 -12.76
C VAL A 218 0.27 13.51 -12.12
N CYS A 219 0.19 13.44 -10.78
CA CYS A 219 0.55 12.26 -10.03
C CYS A 219 -0.65 11.71 -9.27
N CYS A 220 -0.73 10.39 -9.11
CA CYS A 220 -1.74 9.77 -8.27
C CYS A 220 -1.13 8.80 -7.26
N GLY A 221 -1.82 8.63 -6.13
CA GLY A 221 -1.38 7.75 -5.06
C GLY A 221 -2.54 7.04 -4.36
N GLY A 222 -2.23 5.90 -3.74
CA GLY A 222 -3.20 5.13 -2.98
C GLY A 222 -2.79 3.67 -2.81
N PRO A 223 -3.49 2.91 -1.94
CA PRO A 223 -3.08 1.55 -1.56
C PRO A 223 -2.96 0.56 -2.72
N ARG A 224 -3.69 0.78 -3.82
CA ARG A 224 -3.69 -0.07 -5.02
C ARG A 224 -3.19 0.64 -6.28
N ILE A 225 -2.57 1.79 -6.13
CA ILE A 225 -1.96 2.50 -7.26
C ILE A 225 -0.53 2.01 -7.41
N THR A 226 -0.19 1.47 -8.56
CA THR A 226 1.21 1.21 -8.94
C THR A 226 1.67 2.27 -9.92
N HIS A 227 2.99 2.40 -10.10
CA HIS A 227 3.54 3.33 -11.08
C HIS A 227 3.10 2.96 -12.50
N GLU A 228 3.11 1.65 -12.80
CA GLU A 228 2.69 1.10 -14.09
C GLU A 228 1.22 1.43 -14.39
N LEU A 229 0.32 1.18 -13.42
CA LEU A 229 -1.10 1.51 -13.55
C LEU A 229 -1.29 3.02 -13.79
N ALA A 230 -0.60 3.86 -13.03
CA ALA A 230 -0.68 5.31 -13.21
C ALA A 230 -0.25 5.73 -14.63
N LYS A 231 0.83 5.16 -15.15
CA LYS A 231 1.30 5.42 -16.52
C LYS A 231 0.30 4.94 -17.57
N GLU A 232 -0.31 3.77 -17.39
CA GLU A 232 -1.36 3.25 -18.28
C GLU A 232 -2.59 4.16 -18.30
N LEU A 233 -2.93 4.78 -17.17
CA LEU A 233 -4.03 5.72 -17.06
C LEU A 233 -3.71 7.14 -17.55
N GLY A 234 -2.46 7.41 -17.98
CA GLY A 234 -2.05 8.71 -18.50
C GLY A 234 -1.47 9.67 -17.47
N PHE A 235 -1.16 9.24 -16.24
CA PHE A 235 -0.45 10.03 -15.22
C PHE A 235 1.07 10.03 -15.46
N ASP A 236 1.75 11.03 -14.91
CA ASP A 236 3.21 11.11 -14.99
C ASP A 236 3.89 10.19 -13.97
N ALA A 237 3.27 10.00 -12.80
CA ALA A 237 3.77 9.09 -11.78
C ALA A 237 2.65 8.53 -10.90
N GLY A 238 2.88 7.33 -10.36
CA GLY A 238 2.02 6.68 -9.38
C GLY A 238 2.78 6.23 -8.15
N PHE A 239 2.13 6.36 -6.97
CA PHE A 239 2.70 6.04 -5.66
C PHE A 239 1.76 5.10 -4.91
N GLY A 240 2.22 3.86 -4.67
CA GLY A 240 1.50 2.83 -3.94
C GLY A 240 1.85 2.74 -2.46
N ALA A 241 1.28 1.74 -1.79
CA ALA A 241 1.62 1.45 -0.40
C ALA A 241 3.10 1.04 -0.27
N GLY A 242 3.81 1.68 0.64
CA GLY A 242 5.22 1.35 0.94
C GLY A 242 6.25 1.98 0.01
N LYS A 243 5.88 3.00 -0.73
CA LYS A 243 6.81 3.80 -1.56
C LYS A 243 6.72 5.27 -1.21
#